data_3045ae9045948e5e35f601ede5527804
#
_entry.id   3045ae9045948e5e35f601ede5527804
#
_cell.length_a   1.000
_cell.length_b   1.000
_cell.length_c   1.000
_cell.angle_alpha   90.00
_cell.angle_beta   90.00
_cell.angle_gamma   90.00
#
_symmetry.space_group_name_H-M   'P 1'
#
loop_
_entity.id
_entity.type
_entity.pdbx_description
1 polymer ?
#
loop_
_entity_poly.entity_id
_entity_poly.type
_entity_poly.pdbx_seq_one_letter_code
_entity_poly.pdbx_strand_id
1 'polypeptide(L)'
;MKEDITISQLEDVANKYSLQIKHWGWTTRFDLKIHNGGLLLARVDYIGDLITKINMPVKYVLYFSNEFNCKNICTDGWIDIETLTNFEKHTKKLIEYFKKCLVEQRKDFLEKDFD
;
A
#
# COMPACT_ATOMS: atom_id res chain seq x y z
N MET A 1 18.47 9.79 -0.48
CA MET A 1 17.46 10.04 0.55
C MET A 1 17.99 11.06 1.55
N LYS A 2 17.10 11.86 2.14
CA LYS A 2 17.47 12.90 3.10
C LYS A 2 17.78 12.37 4.50
N GLU A 3 17.29 11.18 4.84
CA GLU A 3 17.43 10.58 6.16
C GLU A 3 17.98 9.18 6.02
N ASP A 4 18.83 8.77 6.96
CA ASP A 4 19.35 7.41 7.02
C ASP A 4 18.31 6.49 7.65
N ILE A 5 17.52 5.85 6.80
CA ILE A 5 16.48 4.91 7.24
C ILE A 5 17.00 3.50 7.03
N THR A 6 16.79 2.63 8.02
CA THR A 6 17.13 1.22 7.91
C THR A 6 15.90 0.38 7.56
N ILE A 7 16.13 -0.77 6.95
CA ILE A 7 15.06 -1.74 6.68
C ILE A 7 14.35 -2.13 7.97
N SER A 8 15.09 -2.30 9.05
CA SER A 8 14.53 -2.66 10.36
C SER A 8 13.53 -1.62 10.87
N GLN A 9 13.82 -0.33 10.69
CA GLN A 9 12.88 0.74 11.06
C GLN A 9 11.59 0.69 10.24
N LEU A 10 11.69 0.41 8.94
CA LEU A 10 10.52 0.26 8.08
C LEU A 10 9.70 -0.98 8.45
N GLU A 11 10.37 -2.10 8.77
CA GLU A 11 9.71 -3.32 9.21
C GLU A 11 8.97 -3.12 10.54
N ASP A 12 9.53 -2.33 11.46
CA ASP A 12 8.86 -2.00 12.72
C ASP A 12 7.55 -1.27 12.46
N VAL A 13 7.54 -0.30 11.55
CA VAL A 13 6.31 0.39 11.14
C VAL A 13 5.34 -0.60 10.47
N ALA A 14 5.83 -1.43 9.57
CA ALA A 14 5.01 -2.43 8.89
C ALA A 14 4.34 -3.38 9.88
N ASN A 15 5.07 -3.85 10.88
CA ASN A 15 4.52 -4.73 11.92
C ASN A 15 3.48 -4.03 12.78
N LYS A 16 3.69 -2.75 13.08
CA LYS A 16 2.73 -1.93 13.83
C LYS A 16 1.36 -1.86 13.14
N TYR A 17 1.34 -1.84 11.81
CA TYR A 17 0.11 -1.75 11.00
C TYR A 17 -0.28 -3.08 10.38
N SER A 18 0.33 -4.18 10.79
CA SER A 18 0.03 -5.54 10.32
C SER A 18 0.18 -5.71 8.80
N LEU A 19 1.17 -5.06 8.22
CA LEU A 19 1.47 -5.18 6.80
C LEU A 19 2.19 -6.50 6.50
N GLN A 20 2.01 -7.02 5.29
CA GLN A 20 2.80 -8.12 4.78
C GLN A 20 4.13 -7.60 4.26
N ILE A 21 5.21 -8.33 4.53
CA ILE A 21 6.57 -7.97 4.09
C ILE A 21 7.06 -9.06 3.15
N LYS A 22 7.46 -8.67 1.94
CA LYS A 22 8.02 -9.59 0.94
C LYS A 22 9.37 -9.09 0.46
N HIS A 23 10.38 -9.96 0.50
CA HIS A 23 11.73 -9.63 0.06
C HIS A 23 12.03 -10.30 -1.28
N TRP A 24 12.50 -9.51 -2.26
CA TRP A 24 12.94 -10.01 -3.55
C TRP A 24 14.28 -9.38 -3.93
N GLY A 25 15.39 -10.09 -3.69
CA GLY A 25 16.73 -9.59 -4.05
C GLY A 25 17.03 -8.24 -3.40
N TRP A 26 17.05 -7.18 -4.20
CA TRP A 26 17.34 -5.81 -3.74
C TRP A 26 16.11 -4.97 -3.47
N THR A 27 14.93 -5.57 -3.50
CA THR A 27 13.65 -4.87 -3.30
C THR A 27 12.87 -5.53 -2.18
N THR A 28 12.32 -4.72 -1.28
CA THR A 28 11.34 -5.17 -0.28
C THR A 28 10.01 -4.49 -0.58
N ARG A 29 8.94 -5.27 -0.52
CA ARG A 29 7.59 -4.81 -0.75
C ARG A 29 6.77 -4.93 0.53
N PHE A 30 6.05 -3.87 0.89
CA PHE A 30 5.08 -3.88 1.98
C PHE A 30 3.69 -3.83 1.38
N ASP A 31 2.81 -4.74 1.80
CA ASP A 31 1.45 -4.86 1.26
C ASP A 31 0.41 -4.79 2.37
N LEU A 32 -0.74 -4.20 2.06
CA LEU A 32 -1.96 -4.40 2.83
C LEU A 32 -2.52 -5.79 2.52
N LYS A 33 -2.96 -6.51 3.55
CA LYS A 33 -3.58 -7.82 3.37
C LYS A 33 -4.99 -7.66 2.80
N ILE A 34 -5.25 -8.32 1.68
CA ILE A 34 -6.57 -8.41 1.07
C ILE A 34 -6.94 -9.88 0.90
N HIS A 35 -8.20 -10.17 0.56
CA HIS A 35 -8.74 -11.53 0.53
C HIS A 35 -7.90 -12.51 -0.31
N ASN A 36 -7.47 -12.11 -1.50
CA ASN A 36 -6.72 -12.98 -2.41
C ASN A 36 -5.32 -12.44 -2.73
N GLY A 37 -4.58 -11.96 -1.72
CA GLY A 37 -3.23 -11.48 -1.94
C GLY A 37 -2.88 -10.25 -1.14
N GLY A 38 -2.16 -9.33 -1.78
CA GLY A 38 -1.73 -8.09 -1.16
C GLY A 38 -1.95 -6.89 -2.06
N LEU A 39 -2.28 -5.76 -1.46
CA LEU A 39 -2.36 -4.48 -2.15
C LEU A 39 -1.10 -3.67 -1.83
N LEU A 40 -0.35 -3.26 -2.85
CA LEU A 40 0.92 -2.58 -2.65
C LEU A 40 0.75 -1.30 -1.84
N LEU A 41 1.50 -1.21 -0.72
CA LEU A 41 1.56 0.00 0.10
C LEU A 41 2.89 0.71 -0.08
N ALA A 42 3.99 -0.01 -0.14
CA ALA A 42 5.31 0.59 -0.30
C ALA A 42 6.26 -0.36 -1.01
N ARG A 43 7.13 0.21 -1.83
CA ARG A 43 8.25 -0.49 -2.46
C ARG A 43 9.54 0.18 -2.04
N VAL A 44 10.48 -0.60 -1.54
CA VAL A 44 11.76 -0.13 -1.01
C VAL A 44 12.89 -0.79 -1.78
N ASP A 45 13.71 0.03 -2.45
CA ASP A 45 14.91 -0.44 -3.13
C ASP A 45 16.13 -0.15 -2.25
N TYR A 46 17.08 -1.08 -2.21
CA TYR A 46 18.29 -0.94 -1.41
C TYR A 46 19.47 -1.64 -2.05
N ILE A 47 20.68 -1.19 -1.68
CA ILE A 47 21.96 -1.80 -2.09
C ILE A 47 22.71 -2.11 -0.79
N GLY A 48 22.92 -3.41 -0.49
CA GLY A 48 23.45 -3.80 0.81
C GLY A 48 22.48 -3.39 1.91
N ASP A 49 22.96 -2.60 2.87
CA ASP A 49 22.13 -2.07 3.96
C ASP A 49 21.63 -0.65 3.69
N LEU A 50 21.97 -0.08 2.54
CA LEU A 50 21.62 1.29 2.18
C LEU A 50 20.31 1.32 1.39
N ILE A 51 19.29 1.98 1.96
CA ILE A 51 18.05 2.25 1.24
C ILE A 51 18.29 3.36 0.23
N THR A 52 18.00 3.09 -1.04
CA THR A 52 18.18 4.04 -2.13
C THR A 52 16.89 4.76 -2.51
N LYS A 53 15.73 4.10 -2.33
CA LYS A 53 14.45 4.66 -2.74
C LYS A 53 13.30 4.02 -1.99
N ILE A 54 12.34 4.85 -1.55
CA ILE A 54 11.07 4.40 -1.00
C ILE A 54 9.96 5.03 -1.82
N ASN A 55 9.16 4.21 -2.49
CA ASN A 55 8.00 4.65 -3.27
C ASN A 55 6.71 4.14 -2.64
N MET A 56 5.71 5.02 -2.57
CA MET A 56 4.38 4.66 -2.10
C MET A 56 3.34 5.19 -3.08
N PRO A 57 2.17 4.51 -3.22
CA PRO A 57 1.06 5.10 -3.98
C PRO A 57 0.63 6.42 -3.35
N VAL A 58 0.14 7.34 -4.16
CA VAL A 58 -0.45 8.58 -3.65
C VAL A 58 -1.74 8.27 -2.90
N LYS A 59 -2.55 7.39 -3.49
CA LYS A 59 -3.84 6.98 -2.92
C LYS A 59 -4.29 5.65 -3.53
N TYR A 60 -5.38 5.10 -3.01
CA TYR A 60 -6.11 3.99 -3.62
C TYR A 60 -7.43 4.49 -4.18
N VAL A 61 -7.85 3.92 -5.29
CA VAL A 61 -9.11 4.25 -5.96
C VAL A 61 -9.84 2.97 -6.35
N LEU A 62 -11.14 3.07 -6.54
CA LEU A 62 -11.93 1.98 -7.10
C LEU A 62 -11.87 2.06 -8.62
N TYR A 63 -11.55 0.95 -9.24
CA TYR A 63 -11.52 0.80 -10.69
C TYR A 63 -12.56 -0.21 -11.12
N PHE A 64 -13.43 0.19 -12.04
CA PHE A 64 -14.44 -0.71 -12.58
C PHE A 64 -13.86 -1.52 -13.73
N SER A 65 -13.96 -2.84 -13.62
CA SER A 65 -13.56 -3.76 -14.70
C SER A 65 -14.79 -4.25 -15.45
N ASN A 66 -14.90 -3.87 -16.73
CA ASN A 66 -15.97 -4.36 -17.59
C ASN A 66 -15.90 -5.87 -17.81
N GLU A 67 -14.68 -6.41 -17.83
CA GLU A 67 -14.43 -7.84 -18.04
C GLU A 67 -15.01 -8.70 -16.94
N PHE A 68 -14.85 -8.27 -15.68
CA PHE A 68 -15.32 -9.02 -14.51
C PHE A 68 -16.58 -8.42 -13.88
N ASN A 69 -17.07 -7.33 -14.42
CA ASN A 69 -18.24 -6.60 -13.93
C ASN A 69 -18.17 -6.32 -12.41
N CYS A 70 -17.00 -5.87 -11.96
CA CYS A 70 -16.76 -5.56 -10.56
C CYS A 70 -15.83 -4.36 -10.41
N LYS A 71 -15.86 -3.75 -9.22
CA LYS A 71 -14.94 -2.69 -8.85
C LYS A 71 -13.80 -3.27 -8.02
N ASN A 72 -12.57 -2.99 -8.44
CA ASN A 72 -11.35 -3.41 -7.75
C ASN A 72 -10.64 -2.19 -7.17
N ILE A 73 -9.96 -2.39 -6.05
CA ILE A 73 -9.15 -1.34 -5.44
C ILE A 73 -7.78 -1.36 -6.09
N CYS A 74 -7.37 -0.21 -6.64
CA CYS A 74 -6.11 -0.05 -7.34
C CYS A 74 -5.28 1.09 -6.76
N THR A 75 -3.96 1.03 -6.99
CA THR A 75 -3.06 2.14 -6.66
C THR A 75 -3.21 3.26 -7.69
N ASP A 76 -3.06 4.50 -7.24
CA ASP A 76 -3.11 5.67 -8.12
C ASP A 76 -1.98 6.63 -7.78
N GLY A 77 -1.10 6.87 -8.75
CA GLY A 77 0.05 7.73 -8.60
C GLY A 77 1.15 7.14 -7.73
N TRP A 78 2.30 7.84 -7.68
CA TRP A 78 3.46 7.43 -6.89
C TRP A 78 4.11 8.65 -6.27
N ILE A 79 4.61 8.51 -5.04
CA ILE A 79 5.41 9.52 -4.38
C ILE A 79 6.67 8.90 -3.80
N ASP A 80 7.74 9.68 -3.76
CA ASP A 80 8.99 9.30 -3.10
C ASP A 80 8.92 9.73 -1.64
N ILE A 81 9.32 8.82 -0.75
CA ILE A 81 9.37 9.05 0.69
C ILE A 81 10.82 9.17 1.10
N GLU A 82 11.15 10.21 1.86
CA GLU A 82 12.53 10.50 2.27
C GLU A 82 12.77 10.45 3.77
N THR A 83 11.72 10.37 4.58
CA THR A 83 11.85 10.30 6.05
C THR A 83 10.98 9.19 6.64
N LEU A 84 11.41 8.66 7.78
CA LEU A 84 10.65 7.62 8.49
C LEU A 84 9.29 8.16 8.97
N THR A 85 9.26 9.41 9.42
CA THR A 85 8.03 10.08 9.86
C THR A 85 7.02 10.14 8.72
N ASN A 86 7.45 10.52 7.52
CA ASN A 86 6.58 10.58 6.35
C ASN A 86 6.14 9.19 5.89
N PHE A 87 7.00 8.18 6.02
CA PHE A 87 6.64 6.80 5.73
C PHE A 87 5.47 6.35 6.60
N GLU A 88 5.57 6.55 7.91
CA GLU A 88 4.49 6.17 8.83
C GLU A 88 3.22 6.99 8.60
N LYS A 89 3.37 8.31 8.44
CA LYS A 89 2.24 9.22 8.18
C LYS A 89 1.48 8.82 6.92
N HIS A 90 2.21 8.54 5.84
CA HIS A 90 1.59 8.15 4.57
C HIS A 90 1.00 6.74 4.64
N THR A 91 1.61 5.84 5.41
CA THR A 91 1.05 4.51 5.67
C THR A 91 -0.35 4.62 6.29
N LYS A 92 -0.50 5.46 7.33
CA LYS A 92 -1.81 5.71 7.95
C LYS A 92 -2.82 6.26 6.94
N LYS A 93 -2.39 7.19 6.11
CA LYS A 93 -3.22 7.82 5.09
C LYS A 93 -3.71 6.80 4.06
N LEU A 94 -2.84 5.91 3.60
CA LEU A 94 -3.19 4.86 2.65
C LEU A 94 -4.17 3.86 3.26
N ILE A 95 -4.00 3.51 4.53
CA ILE A 95 -4.94 2.64 5.25
C ILE A 95 -6.33 3.28 5.28
N GLU A 96 -6.43 4.59 5.52
CA GLU A 96 -7.71 5.30 5.50
C GLU A 96 -8.35 5.30 4.10
N TYR A 97 -7.57 5.52 3.04
CA TYR A 97 -8.06 5.40 1.66
C TYR A 97 -8.59 4.00 1.38
N PHE A 98 -7.85 2.98 1.81
CA PHE A 98 -8.23 1.59 1.64
C PHE A 98 -9.57 1.29 2.32
N LYS A 99 -9.75 1.73 3.56
CA LYS A 99 -11.01 1.55 4.30
C LYS A 99 -12.19 2.21 3.58
N LYS A 100 -12.00 3.41 3.05
CA LYS A 100 -13.03 4.10 2.26
C LYS A 100 -13.39 3.33 1.00
N CYS A 101 -12.39 2.82 0.28
CA CYS A 101 -12.61 2.01 -0.92
C CYS A 101 -13.39 0.73 -0.58
N LEU A 102 -13.06 0.07 0.53
CA LEU A 102 -13.79 -1.12 0.97
C LEU A 102 -15.26 -0.83 1.24
N VAL A 103 -15.57 0.28 1.91
CA VAL A 103 -16.95 0.68 2.19
C VAL A 103 -17.72 0.90 0.90
N GLU A 104 -17.15 1.63 -0.05
CA GLU A 104 -17.80 1.89 -1.34
C GLU A 104 -17.97 0.61 -2.18
N GLN A 105 -16.98 -0.27 -2.17
CA GLN A 105 -17.04 -1.55 -2.86
C GLN A 105 -18.19 -2.42 -2.30
N ARG A 106 -18.37 -2.44 -0.98
CA ARG A 106 -19.46 -3.17 -0.33
C ARG A 106 -20.82 -2.57 -0.64
N LYS A 107 -20.92 -1.24 -0.70
CA LYS A 107 -22.18 -0.57 -1.06
C LYS A 107 -22.65 -0.98 -2.45
N ASP A 108 -21.76 -0.96 -3.43
CA ASP A 108 -22.08 -1.37 -4.79
C ASP A 108 -22.55 -2.82 -4.85
N PHE A 109 -21.92 -3.69 -4.09
CA PHE A 109 -22.30 -5.09 -4.02
C PHE A 109 -23.71 -5.25 -3.42
N LEU A 110 -24.02 -4.52 -2.35
CA LEU A 110 -25.34 -4.54 -1.71
C LEU A 110 -26.44 -3.96 -2.62
N GLU A 111 -26.14 -2.89 -3.32
CA GLU A 111 -27.09 -2.30 -4.28
C GLU A 111 -27.44 -3.26 -5.40
N LYS A 112 -26.50 -4.04 -5.89
CA LYS A 112 -26.71 -5.06 -6.92
C LYS A 112 -27.61 -6.19 -6.42
N ASP A 113 -27.52 -6.56 -5.14
CA ASP A 113 -28.32 -7.62 -4.54
C ASP A 113 -29.79 -7.24 -4.37
N PHE A 114 -30.10 -5.95 -4.33
CA PHE A 114 -31.45 -5.44 -4.15
C PHE A 114 -32.16 -5.04 -5.44
N ASP A 115 -31.43 -5.03 -6.54
CA ASP A 115 -31.98 -4.78 -7.86
C ASP A 115 -32.37 -6.11 -8.53
#